data_9de3aa7120d8745518bc61540306e5db
#
_entry.id   9de3aa7120d8745518bc61540306e5db
#
_cell.length_a   1.000
_cell.length_b   1.000
_cell.length_c   1.000
_cell.angle_alpha   90.00
_cell.angle_beta   90.00
_cell.angle_gamma   90.00
#
_symmetry.space_group_name_H-M   'P 1'
#
loop_
_entity.id
_entity.type
_entity.pdbx_description
1 polymer ?
#
loop_
_entity_poly.entity_id
_entity_poly.type
_entity_poly.pdbx_seq_one_letter_code
_entity_poly.pdbx_strand_id
1 'polypeptide(L)'
;MNRPSRLLTWLPVLATTIGLATLASSSAQDASAPAKSLVYPLDVSVAADAKTLYLVDRKLPGLWKATATGKLEVFFQASKKFRTPLNAVRCIAGDGKGGLLVGDSGTREVYRFSADGKSTPLTKGGIGIAMGIAAGSDGTIFVSDLELQRIWSVPAAGGEPKEFAVLPAPRGMTFDKTGQLWVVSGGPRNQLVKIAPDGKITPVVKDRTFIYPNDVAIAKDGTAYVSDGYADCIWKVTADGKSVKWVSGKPLDNPVGLDWQGPNLLVVDSRAGQVFSITPDAKLTAVKLGQ
;
A
#
# COMPACT_ATOMS: atom_id res chain seq x y z
N MET A 1 23.80 -10.29 92.15
CA MET A 1 24.12 -11.43 91.30
C MET A 1 24.74 -10.92 90.04
N ASN A 2 26.04 -11.11 89.89
CA ASN A 2 26.94 -10.41 88.95
C ASN A 2 26.93 -10.98 87.56
N ARG A 3 26.85 -10.09 86.57
CA ARG A 3 27.23 -10.39 85.22
C ARG A 3 28.66 -9.92 84.97
N PRO A 4 29.51 -10.69 84.29
CA PRO A 4 30.76 -10.15 83.76
C PRO A 4 30.63 -9.59 82.40
N SER A 5 31.20 -8.42 82.20
CA SER A 5 31.41 -7.70 80.94
C SER A 5 32.41 -8.43 80.04
N ARG A 6 32.07 -8.54 78.71
CA ARG A 6 33.03 -8.97 77.69
C ARG A 6 33.42 -7.77 76.87
N LEU A 7 34.69 -7.48 76.81
CA LEU A 7 35.33 -6.51 75.90
C LEU A 7 35.21 -6.98 74.48
N LEU A 8 34.71 -6.07 73.58
CA LEU A 8 34.72 -6.23 72.13
C LEU A 8 36.02 -5.61 71.62
N THR A 9 36.86 -6.45 71.05
CA THR A 9 38.05 -6.02 70.25
C THR A 9 37.62 -5.68 68.85
N TRP A 10 37.95 -4.48 68.43
CA TRP A 10 37.73 -4.00 67.01
C TRP A 10 38.85 -4.53 66.12
N LEU A 11 38.45 -5.24 65.03
CA LEU A 11 39.31 -5.56 63.90
C LEU A 11 38.98 -4.58 62.79
N PRO A 12 39.95 -4.04 62.00
CA PRO A 12 39.68 -3.15 60.92
C PRO A 12 39.21 -3.95 59.70
N VAL A 13 38.07 -3.52 59.16
CA VAL A 13 37.53 -4.02 57.86
C VAL A 13 38.28 -3.34 56.72
N LEU A 14 39.03 -4.13 55.95
CA LEU A 14 39.59 -3.69 54.66
C LEU A 14 38.43 -3.49 53.69
N ALA A 15 38.22 -2.24 53.26
CA ALA A 15 37.29 -1.91 52.20
C ALA A 15 37.90 -2.26 50.82
N THR A 16 37.46 -3.36 50.24
CA THR A 16 37.76 -3.68 48.84
C THR A 16 36.77 -2.93 47.93
N THR A 17 37.26 -1.91 47.26
CA THR A 17 36.49 -1.22 46.21
C THR A 17 36.34 -2.12 44.99
N ILE A 18 35.15 -2.70 44.81
CA ILE A 18 34.76 -3.38 43.60
C ILE A 18 34.36 -2.28 42.59
N GLY A 19 35.24 -2.05 41.63
CA GLY A 19 34.91 -1.21 40.48
C GLY A 19 33.78 -1.83 39.68
N LEU A 20 32.60 -1.21 39.69
CA LEU A 20 31.52 -1.50 38.73
C LEU A 20 31.98 -1.06 37.34
N ALA A 21 32.45 -1.98 36.53
CA ALA A 21 32.56 -1.76 35.10
C ALA A 21 31.15 -1.73 34.53
N THR A 22 30.65 -0.54 34.16
CA THR A 22 29.44 -0.37 33.38
C THR A 22 29.70 -0.95 32.01
N LEU A 23 29.21 -2.17 31.77
CA LEU A 23 29.04 -2.71 30.43
C LEU A 23 28.00 -1.85 29.72
N ALA A 24 28.46 -0.87 28.92
CA ALA A 24 27.65 -0.23 27.93
C ALA A 24 27.29 -1.30 26.89
N SER A 25 26.12 -1.91 27.04
CA SER A 25 25.51 -2.69 25.97
C SER A 25 25.17 -1.72 24.84
N SER A 26 26.09 -1.58 23.88
CA SER A 26 25.74 -1.04 22.57
C SER A 26 24.76 -2.01 21.94
N SER A 27 23.46 -1.70 22.05
CA SER A 27 22.48 -2.27 21.13
C SER A 27 22.86 -1.79 19.73
N ALA A 28 23.71 -2.57 19.06
CA ALA A 28 23.87 -2.44 17.63
C ALA A 28 22.46 -2.63 17.05
N GLN A 29 21.83 -1.53 16.68
CA GLN A 29 20.66 -1.54 15.83
C GLN A 29 21.09 -2.24 14.56
N ASP A 30 20.59 -3.46 14.36
CA ASP A 30 20.69 -4.18 13.09
C ASP A 30 19.90 -3.38 12.05
N ALA A 31 20.49 -2.31 11.60
CA ALA A 31 20.11 -1.65 10.37
C ALA A 31 20.55 -2.58 9.24
N SER A 32 19.69 -3.56 8.89
CA SER A 32 19.85 -4.24 7.62
C SER A 32 20.06 -3.16 6.56
N ALA A 33 21.15 -3.28 5.80
CA ALA A 33 21.43 -2.35 4.70
C ALA A 33 20.14 -2.13 3.91
N PRO A 34 19.80 -0.90 3.50
CA PRO A 34 18.58 -0.64 2.77
C PRO A 34 18.52 -1.57 1.55
N ALA A 35 17.34 -2.14 1.31
CA ALA A 35 17.14 -2.98 0.14
C ALA A 35 17.55 -2.18 -1.11
N LYS A 36 18.33 -2.81 -2.01
CA LYS A 36 18.82 -2.15 -3.23
C LYS A 36 17.86 -2.27 -4.42
N SER A 37 16.77 -2.99 -4.26
CA SER A 37 15.78 -3.27 -5.30
C SER A 37 14.43 -3.59 -4.69
N LEU A 38 13.38 -3.56 -5.51
CA LEU A 38 12.07 -4.09 -5.16
C LEU A 38 12.17 -5.58 -4.89
N VAL A 39 11.49 -6.06 -3.86
CA VAL A 39 11.47 -7.49 -3.47
C VAL A 39 10.08 -8.08 -3.58
N TYR A 40 9.08 -7.37 -3.11
CA TYR A 40 7.68 -7.79 -3.19
C TYR A 40 6.77 -6.55 -3.29
N PRO A 41 6.85 -5.84 -4.43
CA PRO A 41 6.04 -4.64 -4.64
C PRO A 41 4.55 -5.00 -4.72
N LEU A 42 3.69 -4.14 -4.19
CA LEU A 42 2.25 -4.36 -4.12
C LEU A 42 1.45 -3.38 -4.96
N ASP A 43 1.89 -2.13 -5.04
CA ASP A 43 1.13 -1.09 -5.68
C ASP A 43 2.02 0.07 -6.15
N VAL A 44 1.51 0.88 -7.07
CA VAL A 44 2.21 2.01 -7.68
C VAL A 44 1.28 3.21 -7.81
N SER A 45 1.83 4.39 -7.62
CA SER A 45 1.17 5.66 -7.96
C SER A 45 2.11 6.51 -8.80
N VAL A 46 1.62 6.98 -9.94
CA VAL A 46 2.33 7.90 -10.83
C VAL A 46 2.11 9.33 -10.34
N ALA A 47 3.19 10.06 -10.11
CA ALA A 47 3.10 11.46 -9.70
C ALA A 47 2.55 12.35 -10.83
N ALA A 48 2.10 13.56 -10.47
CA ALA A 48 1.54 14.53 -11.41
C ALA A 48 2.49 14.94 -12.54
N ASP A 49 3.81 14.77 -12.34
CA ASP A 49 4.83 15.00 -13.38
C ASP A 49 4.87 13.90 -14.44
N ALA A 50 4.09 12.84 -14.30
CA ALA A 50 4.03 11.64 -15.14
C ALA A 50 5.39 10.92 -15.32
N LYS A 51 6.37 11.22 -14.48
CA LYS A 51 7.74 10.67 -14.55
C LYS A 51 8.18 10.00 -13.26
N THR A 52 7.78 10.55 -12.12
CA THR A 52 8.09 9.99 -10.80
C THR A 52 7.06 8.92 -10.44
N LEU A 53 7.54 7.77 -9.97
CA LEU A 53 6.70 6.69 -9.46
C LEU A 53 6.90 6.56 -7.96
N TYR A 54 5.82 6.32 -7.25
CA TYR A 54 5.85 5.89 -5.86
C TYR A 54 5.34 4.47 -5.78
N LEU A 55 6.06 3.62 -5.02
CA LEU A 55 5.74 2.20 -4.91
C LEU A 55 5.69 1.79 -3.46
N VAL A 56 4.74 0.93 -3.13
CA VAL A 56 4.72 0.23 -1.86
C VAL A 56 5.32 -1.15 -2.03
N ASP A 57 6.21 -1.54 -1.12
CA ASP A 57 6.84 -2.86 -1.11
C ASP A 57 6.66 -3.51 0.26
N ARG A 58 6.09 -4.71 0.27
CA ARG A 58 5.84 -5.47 1.50
C ARG A 58 7.13 -5.76 2.28
N LYS A 59 8.25 -5.90 1.59
CA LYS A 59 9.54 -6.24 2.21
C LYS A 59 10.35 -5.03 2.66
N LEU A 60 10.05 -3.86 2.13
CA LEU A 60 10.65 -2.62 2.58
C LEU A 60 10.06 -2.11 3.88
N PRO A 61 8.92 -2.48 4.32
CA PRO A 61 7.84 -1.74 4.98
C PRO A 61 7.99 -0.22 4.83
N GLY A 62 7.30 0.32 3.84
CA GLY A 62 7.35 1.76 3.54
C GLY A 62 7.14 2.08 2.07
N LEU A 63 7.79 3.14 1.61
CA LEU A 63 7.63 3.66 0.26
C LEU A 63 8.96 3.78 -0.46
N TRP A 64 8.96 3.38 -1.73
CA TRP A 64 9.99 3.71 -2.70
C TRP A 64 9.56 4.88 -3.58
N LYS A 65 10.54 5.63 -4.04
CA LYS A 65 10.42 6.64 -5.10
C LYS A 65 11.34 6.25 -6.25
N ALA A 66 10.79 6.11 -7.44
CA ALA A 66 11.57 5.95 -8.66
C ALA A 66 11.56 7.26 -9.44
N THR A 67 12.73 7.77 -9.78
CA THR A 67 12.88 9.02 -10.53
C THR A 67 12.67 8.80 -12.03
N ALA A 68 12.57 9.87 -12.81
CA ALA A 68 12.46 9.83 -14.26
C ALA A 68 13.61 9.06 -14.95
N THR A 69 14.78 8.97 -14.32
CA THR A 69 15.93 8.20 -14.82
C THR A 69 15.91 6.73 -14.42
N GLY A 70 14.89 6.30 -13.68
CA GLY A 70 14.78 4.95 -13.14
C GLY A 70 15.53 4.72 -11.83
N LYS A 71 16.17 5.75 -11.27
CA LYS A 71 16.84 5.64 -9.96
C LYS A 71 15.81 5.36 -8.88
N LEU A 72 16.03 4.29 -8.10
CA LEU A 72 15.16 3.85 -7.01
C LEU A 72 15.71 4.34 -5.67
N GLU A 73 14.91 5.08 -4.93
CA GLU A 73 15.26 5.66 -3.62
C GLU A 73 14.20 5.30 -2.57
N VAL A 74 14.63 5.10 -1.32
CA VAL A 74 13.69 4.97 -0.20
C VAL A 74 13.10 6.34 0.09
N PHE A 75 11.79 6.51 -0.17
CA PHE A 75 11.08 7.75 0.13
C PHE A 75 10.66 7.83 1.59
N PHE A 76 10.16 6.72 2.13
CA PHE A 76 9.82 6.58 3.54
C PHE A 76 10.03 5.14 3.98
N GLN A 77 10.81 4.92 5.02
CA GLN A 77 10.98 3.61 5.65
C GLN A 77 10.29 3.58 7.00
N ALA A 78 9.37 2.62 7.16
CA ALA A 78 8.72 2.39 8.45
C ALA A 78 9.71 1.86 9.48
N SER A 79 9.49 2.20 10.73
CA SER A 79 10.18 1.58 11.86
C SER A 79 9.73 0.12 12.01
N LYS A 80 10.62 -0.75 12.50
CA LYS A 80 10.25 -2.11 12.92
C LYS A 80 9.37 -2.13 14.17
N LYS A 81 9.19 -0.99 14.84
CA LYS A 81 8.39 -0.86 16.04
C LYS A 81 6.91 -1.02 15.70
N PHE A 82 6.23 -1.90 16.40
CA PHE A 82 4.80 -2.16 16.25
C PHE A 82 3.97 -0.87 16.38
N ARG A 83 2.93 -0.74 15.56
CA ARG A 83 2.04 0.44 15.47
C ARG A 83 2.73 1.75 15.07
N THR A 84 3.79 1.69 14.30
CA THR A 84 4.34 2.86 13.61
C THR A 84 3.81 2.94 12.17
N PRO A 85 3.80 4.14 11.55
CA PRO A 85 3.30 4.30 10.19
C PRO A 85 3.94 3.35 9.19
N LEU A 86 3.13 2.80 8.29
CA LEU A 86 3.49 1.92 7.19
C LEU A 86 4.15 0.59 7.61
N ASN A 87 3.77 0.07 8.76
CA ASN A 87 4.29 -1.20 9.24
C ASN A 87 3.75 -2.41 8.44
N ALA A 88 2.58 -2.29 7.84
CA ALA A 88 1.97 -3.28 6.94
C ALA A 88 1.25 -2.59 5.77
N VAL A 89 2.01 -1.82 5.00
CA VAL A 89 1.52 -1.06 3.85
C VAL A 89 0.90 -1.99 2.78
N ARG A 90 -0.18 -1.53 2.14
CA ARG A 90 -0.95 -2.30 1.16
C ARG A 90 -1.16 -1.61 -0.16
N CYS A 91 -1.60 -0.35 -0.14
CA CYS A 91 -2.03 0.40 -1.31
C CYS A 91 -1.57 1.84 -1.25
N ILE A 92 -1.51 2.49 -2.42
CA ILE A 92 -1.09 3.87 -2.58
C ILE A 92 -1.90 4.53 -3.70
N ALA A 93 -2.20 5.81 -3.54
CA ALA A 93 -2.78 6.65 -4.59
C ALA A 93 -2.29 8.09 -4.46
N GLY A 94 -2.34 8.86 -5.55
CA GLY A 94 -2.19 10.31 -5.48
C GLY A 94 -3.38 10.96 -4.77
N ASP A 95 -3.15 12.05 -4.03
CA ASP A 95 -4.22 12.80 -3.35
C ASP A 95 -4.86 13.89 -4.24
N GLY A 96 -4.48 13.94 -5.51
CA GLY A 96 -4.93 14.98 -6.46
C GLY A 96 -4.33 16.38 -6.22
N LYS A 97 -3.47 16.55 -5.20
CA LYS A 97 -2.85 17.83 -4.81
C LYS A 97 -1.32 17.76 -4.73
N GLY A 98 -0.74 16.69 -5.27
CA GLY A 98 0.70 16.45 -5.30
C GLY A 98 1.24 15.67 -4.10
N GLY A 99 0.38 15.24 -3.18
CA GLY A 99 0.69 14.32 -2.09
C GLY A 99 0.24 12.88 -2.42
N LEU A 100 0.46 11.99 -1.46
CA LEU A 100 0.11 10.57 -1.56
C LEU A 100 -0.83 10.17 -0.44
N LEU A 101 -1.73 9.25 -0.74
CA LEU A 101 -2.55 8.53 0.22
C LEU A 101 -2.04 7.09 0.30
N VAL A 102 -1.82 6.59 1.50
CA VAL A 102 -1.20 5.28 1.72
C VAL A 102 -1.97 4.52 2.78
N GLY A 103 -2.43 3.31 2.45
CA GLY A 103 -3.15 2.43 3.35
C GLY A 103 -2.22 1.49 4.10
N ASP A 104 -2.36 1.45 5.41
CA ASP A 104 -1.60 0.59 6.31
C ASP A 104 -2.50 -0.25 7.20
N SER A 105 -2.51 -1.56 6.96
CA SER A 105 -3.28 -2.49 7.78
C SER A 105 -2.65 -2.77 9.15
N GLY A 106 -1.38 -2.46 9.35
CA GLY A 106 -0.70 -2.62 10.64
C GLY A 106 -1.17 -1.63 11.69
N THR A 107 -1.44 -0.40 11.29
CA THR A 107 -2.00 0.65 12.16
C THR A 107 -3.50 0.85 11.96
N ARG A 108 -4.12 0.17 10.98
CA ARG A 108 -5.54 0.32 10.59
C ARG A 108 -5.85 1.77 10.17
N GLU A 109 -4.93 2.36 9.38
CA GLU A 109 -4.90 3.80 9.12
C GLU A 109 -4.69 4.07 7.62
N VAL A 110 -5.18 5.21 7.17
CA VAL A 110 -4.75 5.85 5.94
C VAL A 110 -3.90 7.06 6.29
N TYR A 111 -2.72 7.13 5.72
CA TYR A 111 -1.81 8.25 5.88
C TYR A 111 -1.78 9.11 4.62
N ARG A 112 -1.75 10.43 4.82
CA ARG A 112 -1.33 11.35 3.76
C ARG A 112 0.15 11.65 3.90
N PHE A 113 0.87 11.57 2.78
CA PHE A 113 2.27 11.98 2.68
C PHE A 113 2.38 13.25 1.85
N SER A 114 3.07 14.24 2.38
CA SER A 114 3.51 15.40 1.62
C SER A 114 4.73 15.08 0.76
N ALA A 115 5.05 15.96 -0.19
CA ALA A 115 6.18 15.76 -1.12
C ALA A 115 7.55 15.64 -0.43
N ASP A 116 7.68 16.16 0.80
CA ASP A 116 8.87 16.05 1.65
C ASP A 116 8.87 14.77 2.53
N GLY A 117 7.91 13.87 2.35
CA GLY A 117 7.83 12.59 3.06
C GLY A 117 7.23 12.64 4.46
N LYS A 118 6.65 13.78 4.88
CA LYS A 118 5.96 13.88 6.16
C LYS A 118 4.61 13.18 6.11
N SER A 119 4.36 12.24 7.04
CA SER A 119 3.10 11.51 7.15
C SER A 119 2.13 12.14 8.14
N THR A 120 0.83 12.13 7.80
CA THR A 120 -0.26 12.57 8.67
C THR A 120 -1.36 11.50 8.66
N PRO A 121 -1.78 10.94 9.81
CA PRO A 121 -2.87 9.99 9.89
C PRO A 121 -4.22 10.68 9.59
N LEU A 122 -5.13 9.98 8.92
CA LEU A 122 -6.41 10.54 8.45
C LEU A 122 -7.64 9.86 9.05
N THR A 123 -7.56 8.60 9.52
CA THR A 123 -8.73 7.77 9.81
C THR A 123 -8.85 7.31 11.26
N LYS A 124 -7.96 7.78 12.14
CA LYS A 124 -7.96 7.46 13.58
C LYS A 124 -8.01 5.95 13.88
N GLY A 125 -7.40 5.12 13.01
CA GLY A 125 -7.41 3.68 13.13
C GLY A 125 -8.75 3.01 12.79
N GLY A 126 -9.65 3.71 12.09
CA GLY A 126 -11.00 3.23 11.77
C GLY A 126 -11.10 2.32 10.53
N ILE A 127 -9.98 2.00 9.86
CA ILE A 127 -9.96 1.13 8.69
C ILE A 127 -9.45 -0.27 9.08
N GLY A 128 -10.10 -1.33 8.60
CA GLY A 128 -9.63 -2.69 8.81
C GLY A 128 -8.38 -3.02 7.99
N ILE A 129 -8.58 -3.61 6.80
CA ILE A 129 -7.51 -3.92 5.85
C ILE A 129 -7.75 -3.09 4.58
N ALA A 130 -7.06 -1.95 4.47
CA ALA A 130 -7.11 -1.11 3.27
C ALA A 130 -6.47 -1.86 2.09
N MET A 131 -7.24 -2.12 1.02
CA MET A 131 -6.77 -2.82 -0.18
C MET A 131 -6.68 -1.91 -1.41
N GLY A 132 -7.37 -0.80 -1.41
CA GLY A 132 -7.33 0.22 -2.45
C GLY A 132 -7.73 1.58 -1.88
N ILE A 133 -7.25 2.63 -2.50
CA ILE A 133 -7.57 4.02 -2.15
C ILE A 133 -7.81 4.80 -3.44
N ALA A 134 -8.81 5.68 -3.43
CA ALA A 134 -9.02 6.64 -4.50
C ALA A 134 -9.43 8.00 -3.91
N ALA A 135 -8.95 9.08 -4.53
CA ALA A 135 -9.37 10.44 -4.18
C ALA A 135 -10.43 10.94 -5.17
N GLY A 136 -11.55 11.40 -4.66
CA GLY A 136 -12.55 12.10 -5.45
C GLY A 136 -12.08 13.49 -5.87
N SER A 137 -12.72 14.09 -6.85
CA SER A 137 -12.37 15.43 -7.37
C SER A 137 -12.54 16.54 -6.32
N ASP A 138 -13.39 16.33 -5.34
CA ASP A 138 -13.60 17.21 -4.18
C ASP A 138 -12.58 16.97 -3.05
N GLY A 139 -11.72 15.96 -3.21
CA GLY A 139 -10.72 15.52 -2.24
C GLY A 139 -11.23 14.51 -1.21
N THR A 140 -12.51 14.10 -1.26
CA THR A 140 -13.01 12.98 -0.47
C THR A 140 -12.21 11.73 -0.76
N ILE A 141 -11.80 11.02 0.28
CA ILE A 141 -10.97 9.82 0.17
C ILE A 141 -11.88 8.60 0.29
N PHE A 142 -11.74 7.67 -0.65
CA PHE A 142 -12.45 6.41 -0.61
C PHE A 142 -11.45 5.28 -0.33
N VAL A 143 -11.83 4.34 0.54
CA VAL A 143 -10.97 3.25 0.98
C VAL A 143 -11.74 1.94 0.91
N SER A 144 -11.23 0.97 0.17
CA SER A 144 -11.77 -0.39 0.19
C SER A 144 -11.20 -1.16 1.38
N ASP A 145 -12.10 -1.74 2.16
CA ASP A 145 -11.78 -2.47 3.39
C ASP A 145 -12.13 -3.95 3.23
N LEU A 146 -11.11 -4.78 3.08
CA LEU A 146 -11.27 -6.22 2.90
C LEU A 146 -11.82 -6.91 4.15
N GLU A 147 -11.40 -6.46 5.34
CA GLU A 147 -11.83 -7.07 6.61
C GLU A 147 -13.31 -6.80 6.88
N LEU A 148 -13.74 -5.55 6.69
CA LEU A 148 -15.11 -5.13 6.98
C LEU A 148 -16.02 -5.21 5.76
N GLN A 149 -15.51 -5.60 4.60
CA GLN A 149 -16.24 -5.84 3.34
C GLN A 149 -17.07 -4.64 2.89
N ARG A 150 -16.44 -3.45 2.87
CA ARG A 150 -17.09 -2.19 2.50
C ARG A 150 -16.13 -1.18 1.90
N ILE A 151 -16.71 -0.18 1.32
CA ILE A 151 -16.01 1.03 0.89
C ILE A 151 -16.34 2.12 1.91
N TRP A 152 -15.30 2.74 2.45
CA TRP A 152 -15.40 3.90 3.33
C TRP A 152 -15.25 5.19 2.54
N SER A 153 -15.95 6.25 2.96
CA SER A 153 -15.67 7.63 2.58
C SER A 153 -15.09 8.38 3.78
N VAL A 154 -14.04 9.14 3.56
CA VAL A 154 -13.31 9.91 4.57
C VAL A 154 -13.17 11.34 4.06
N PRO A 155 -13.47 12.38 4.86
CA PRO A 155 -13.27 13.77 4.45
C PRO A 155 -11.84 14.06 4.01
N ALA A 156 -11.64 14.99 3.10
CA ALA A 156 -10.31 15.39 2.61
C ALA A 156 -9.33 15.77 3.73
N ALA A 157 -9.80 16.36 4.81
CA ALA A 157 -9.00 16.73 5.98
C ALA A 157 -8.75 15.57 6.96
N GLY A 158 -9.29 14.39 6.65
CA GLY A 158 -9.35 13.25 7.59
C GLY A 158 -10.57 13.34 8.51
N GLY A 159 -10.79 12.31 9.29
CA GLY A 159 -11.91 12.21 10.23
C GLY A 159 -12.41 10.77 10.35
N GLU A 160 -13.58 10.63 10.93
CA GLU A 160 -14.26 9.35 11.10
C GLU A 160 -14.69 8.79 9.74
N PRO A 161 -14.29 7.55 9.39
CA PRO A 161 -14.76 6.90 8.16
C PRO A 161 -16.27 6.68 8.20
N LYS A 162 -16.96 7.00 7.09
CA LYS A 162 -18.39 6.73 6.92
C LYS A 162 -18.57 5.65 5.88
N GLU A 163 -19.49 4.71 6.12
CA GLU A 163 -19.84 3.70 5.13
C GLU A 163 -20.37 4.36 3.86
N PHE A 164 -19.78 4.04 2.73
CA PHE A 164 -20.21 4.51 1.42
C PHE A 164 -20.94 3.42 0.64
N ALA A 165 -20.42 2.19 0.67
CA ALA A 165 -21.04 1.04 0.01
C ALA A 165 -20.58 -0.26 0.66
N VAL A 166 -21.42 -1.31 0.59
CA VAL A 166 -21.08 -2.66 1.04
C VAL A 166 -20.78 -3.52 -0.19
N LEU A 167 -19.58 -4.11 -0.23
CA LEU A 167 -19.12 -4.93 -1.34
C LEU A 167 -18.28 -6.10 -0.80
N PRO A 168 -18.56 -7.35 -1.18
CA PRO A 168 -17.77 -8.50 -0.75
C PRO A 168 -16.34 -8.43 -1.25
N ALA A 169 -15.37 -8.66 -0.37
CA ALA A 169 -13.94 -8.70 -0.67
C ALA A 169 -13.47 -7.58 -1.62
N PRO A 170 -13.74 -6.29 -1.31
CA PRO A 170 -13.34 -5.19 -2.18
C PRO A 170 -11.83 -5.04 -2.20
N ARG A 171 -11.28 -4.64 -3.35
CA ARG A 171 -9.83 -4.50 -3.57
C ARG A 171 -9.53 -3.18 -4.24
N GLY A 172 -8.67 -3.18 -5.26
CA GLY A 172 -8.30 -1.98 -5.98
C GLY A 172 -9.49 -1.22 -6.56
N MET A 173 -9.36 0.09 -6.66
CA MET A 173 -10.42 0.97 -7.14
C MET A 173 -9.87 2.28 -7.71
N THR A 174 -10.61 2.85 -8.66
CA THR A 174 -10.27 4.11 -9.29
C THR A 174 -11.53 4.84 -9.77
N PHE A 175 -11.45 6.16 -9.92
CA PHE A 175 -12.51 6.93 -10.53
C PHE A 175 -12.38 6.97 -12.06
N ASP A 176 -13.52 6.92 -12.75
CA ASP A 176 -13.57 7.31 -14.16
C ASP A 176 -13.79 8.83 -14.30
N LYS A 177 -13.70 9.31 -15.54
CA LYS A 177 -13.89 10.73 -15.86
C LYS A 177 -15.30 11.27 -15.59
N THR A 178 -16.27 10.39 -15.35
CA THR A 178 -17.66 10.76 -15.02
C THR A 178 -17.92 10.82 -13.52
N GLY A 179 -16.88 10.53 -12.71
CA GLY A 179 -16.96 10.54 -11.25
C GLY A 179 -17.58 9.27 -10.66
N GLN A 180 -17.69 8.20 -11.44
CA GLN A 180 -18.08 6.89 -10.90
C GLN A 180 -16.86 6.16 -10.38
N LEU A 181 -16.99 5.57 -9.19
CA LEU A 181 -15.94 4.75 -8.58
C LEU A 181 -16.03 3.31 -9.11
N TRP A 182 -14.99 2.87 -9.79
CA TRP A 182 -14.85 1.48 -10.22
C TRP A 182 -14.10 0.69 -9.17
N VAL A 183 -14.62 -0.49 -8.83
CA VAL A 183 -14.05 -1.32 -7.78
C VAL A 183 -14.02 -2.78 -8.24
N VAL A 184 -12.88 -3.44 -8.06
CA VAL A 184 -12.79 -4.89 -8.20
C VAL A 184 -13.15 -5.58 -6.89
N SER A 185 -13.83 -6.72 -7.02
CA SER A 185 -14.28 -7.57 -5.92
C SER A 185 -13.72 -8.98 -6.08
N GLY A 186 -13.14 -9.52 -5.03
CA GLY A 186 -12.77 -10.95 -4.94
C GLY A 186 -13.94 -11.88 -4.68
N GLY A 187 -15.15 -11.36 -4.61
CA GLY A 187 -16.39 -12.13 -4.40
C GLY A 187 -16.71 -13.09 -5.54
N PRO A 188 -17.66 -14.01 -5.34
CA PRO A 188 -18.04 -15.02 -6.35
C PRO A 188 -18.85 -14.43 -7.52
N ARG A 189 -19.39 -13.23 -7.36
CA ARG A 189 -20.18 -12.51 -8.36
C ARG A 189 -19.86 -11.02 -8.29
N ASN A 190 -20.27 -10.26 -9.31
CA ASN A 190 -20.07 -8.81 -9.39
C ASN A 190 -18.61 -8.43 -9.17
N GLN A 191 -17.71 -9.10 -9.92
CA GLN A 191 -16.27 -8.96 -9.72
C GLN A 191 -15.70 -7.62 -10.19
N LEU A 192 -16.45 -6.87 -11.01
CA LEU A 192 -16.16 -5.48 -11.34
C LEU A 192 -17.48 -4.70 -11.26
N VAL A 193 -17.49 -3.64 -10.47
CA VAL A 193 -18.67 -2.79 -10.27
C VAL A 193 -18.32 -1.33 -10.48
N LYS A 194 -19.35 -0.53 -10.77
CA LYS A 194 -19.35 0.93 -10.68
C LYS A 194 -20.19 1.34 -9.49
N ILE A 195 -19.73 2.32 -8.74
CA ILE A 195 -20.47 2.91 -7.64
C ILE A 195 -20.68 4.39 -7.96
N ALA A 196 -21.93 4.79 -8.06
CA ALA A 196 -22.29 6.17 -8.30
C ALA A 196 -22.07 7.05 -7.05
N PRO A 197 -22.04 8.39 -7.17
CA PRO A 197 -21.83 9.29 -6.02
C PRO A 197 -22.82 9.12 -4.88
N ASP A 198 -24.02 8.59 -5.15
CA ASP A 198 -25.05 8.26 -4.16
C ASP A 198 -24.85 6.88 -3.48
N GLY A 199 -23.76 6.17 -3.81
CA GLY A 199 -23.46 4.83 -3.29
C GLY A 199 -24.13 3.68 -4.04
N LYS A 200 -24.92 3.95 -5.10
CA LYS A 200 -25.60 2.92 -5.89
C LYS A 200 -24.60 2.08 -6.67
N ILE A 201 -24.60 0.76 -6.42
CA ILE A 201 -23.74 -0.20 -7.09
C ILE A 201 -24.37 -0.70 -8.39
N THR A 202 -23.61 -0.66 -9.48
CA THR A 202 -23.99 -1.22 -10.77
C THR A 202 -22.94 -2.24 -11.21
N PRO A 203 -23.29 -3.53 -11.33
CA PRO A 203 -22.36 -4.56 -11.81
C PRO A 203 -21.97 -4.35 -13.28
N VAL A 204 -20.67 -4.45 -13.59
CA VAL A 204 -20.11 -4.48 -14.95
C VAL A 204 -19.78 -5.92 -15.32
N VAL A 205 -18.99 -6.63 -14.53
CA VAL A 205 -18.72 -8.06 -14.69
C VAL A 205 -19.51 -8.81 -13.61
N LYS A 206 -20.60 -9.44 -14.02
CA LYS A 206 -21.58 -10.07 -13.11
C LYS A 206 -21.16 -11.45 -12.66
N ASP A 207 -20.58 -12.22 -13.57
CA ASP A 207 -20.20 -13.61 -13.34
C ASP A 207 -18.77 -13.71 -12.84
N ARG A 208 -18.39 -14.90 -12.37
CA ARG A 208 -17.02 -15.19 -11.96
C ARG A 208 -16.13 -15.37 -13.19
N THR A 209 -15.53 -14.27 -13.64
CA THR A 209 -14.62 -14.21 -14.79
C THR A 209 -13.17 -14.24 -14.35
N PHE A 210 -12.84 -13.51 -13.27
CA PHE A 210 -11.49 -13.37 -12.75
C PHE A 210 -11.20 -14.44 -11.70
N ILE A 211 -9.95 -14.89 -11.62
CA ILE A 211 -9.53 -15.89 -10.61
C ILE A 211 -9.20 -15.17 -9.29
N TYR A 212 -8.34 -14.15 -9.37
CA TYR A 212 -7.93 -13.35 -8.21
C TYR A 212 -7.66 -11.90 -8.63
N PRO A 213 -8.73 -11.12 -8.88
CA PRO A 213 -8.57 -9.74 -9.30
C PRO A 213 -8.00 -8.89 -8.16
N ASN A 214 -7.01 -8.06 -8.47
CA ASN A 214 -6.34 -7.22 -7.48
C ASN A 214 -6.67 -5.75 -7.64
N ASP A 215 -6.57 -5.20 -8.85
CA ASP A 215 -6.70 -3.78 -9.10
C ASP A 215 -7.38 -3.48 -10.44
N VAL A 216 -7.80 -2.22 -10.61
CA VAL A 216 -8.46 -1.72 -11.82
C VAL A 216 -7.94 -0.35 -12.20
N ALA A 217 -7.65 -0.16 -13.47
CA ALA A 217 -7.34 1.13 -14.08
C ALA A 217 -8.31 1.42 -15.24
N ILE A 218 -8.80 2.65 -15.34
CA ILE A 218 -9.75 3.06 -16.38
C ILE A 218 -9.06 3.93 -17.41
N ALA A 219 -9.13 3.52 -18.66
CA ALA A 219 -8.62 4.32 -19.78
C ALA A 219 -9.54 5.50 -20.11
N LYS A 220 -9.02 6.47 -20.87
CA LYS A 220 -9.76 7.68 -21.28
C LYS A 220 -11.04 7.38 -22.08
N ASP A 221 -11.08 6.26 -22.78
CA ASP A 221 -12.25 5.79 -23.54
C ASP A 221 -13.28 5.05 -22.70
N GLY A 222 -13.01 4.85 -21.40
CA GLY A 222 -13.87 4.13 -20.47
C GLY A 222 -13.63 2.62 -20.41
N THR A 223 -12.64 2.11 -21.14
CA THR A 223 -12.20 0.71 -21.03
C THR A 223 -11.55 0.47 -19.68
N ALA A 224 -11.95 -0.60 -18.99
CA ALA A 224 -11.34 -1.01 -17.74
C ALA A 224 -10.23 -2.05 -18.00
N TYR A 225 -9.15 -1.94 -17.26
CA TYR A 225 -8.08 -2.94 -17.20
C TYR A 225 -7.99 -3.49 -15.77
N VAL A 226 -8.03 -4.82 -15.64
CA VAL A 226 -8.05 -5.49 -14.34
C VAL A 226 -6.84 -6.41 -14.24
N SER A 227 -6.04 -6.27 -13.21
CA SER A 227 -4.97 -7.20 -12.89
C SER A 227 -5.53 -8.44 -12.19
N ASP A 228 -5.12 -9.62 -12.63
CA ASP A 228 -5.54 -10.91 -12.06
C ASP A 228 -4.30 -11.73 -11.71
N GLY A 229 -3.96 -11.73 -10.42
CA GLY A 229 -2.71 -12.29 -9.94
C GLY A 229 -2.57 -13.80 -10.13
N TYR A 230 -3.67 -14.55 -10.07
CA TYR A 230 -3.63 -16.01 -10.23
C TYR A 230 -3.92 -16.47 -11.66
N ALA A 231 -4.38 -15.57 -12.51
CA ALA A 231 -4.51 -15.82 -13.94
C ALA A 231 -3.28 -15.35 -14.73
N ASP A 232 -2.28 -14.76 -14.04
CA ASP A 232 -1.05 -14.17 -14.63
C ASP A 232 -1.37 -13.29 -15.83
N CYS A 233 -2.37 -12.42 -15.69
CA CYS A 233 -2.83 -11.61 -16.81
C CYS A 233 -3.41 -10.25 -16.41
N ILE A 234 -3.52 -9.40 -17.42
CA ILE A 234 -4.32 -8.19 -17.39
C ILE A 234 -5.53 -8.41 -18.30
N TRP A 235 -6.72 -8.26 -17.73
CA TRP A 235 -7.96 -8.28 -18.47
C TRP A 235 -8.28 -6.91 -19.04
N LYS A 236 -8.83 -6.88 -20.24
CA LYS A 236 -9.48 -5.72 -20.85
C LYS A 236 -10.98 -5.93 -20.81
N VAL A 237 -11.70 -4.97 -20.23
CA VAL A 237 -13.15 -5.04 -20.00
C VAL A 237 -13.81 -3.85 -20.64
N THR A 238 -14.74 -4.07 -21.56
CA THR A 238 -15.53 -3.04 -22.22
C THR A 238 -16.70 -2.57 -21.35
N ALA A 239 -17.32 -1.46 -21.69
CA ALA A 239 -18.39 -0.86 -20.89
C ALA A 239 -19.63 -1.77 -20.70
N ASP A 240 -19.87 -2.71 -21.62
CA ASP A 240 -20.92 -3.74 -21.57
C ASP A 240 -20.51 -4.99 -20.77
N GLY A 241 -19.30 -5.00 -20.19
CA GLY A 241 -18.80 -6.08 -19.34
C GLY A 241 -18.12 -7.22 -20.07
N LYS A 242 -17.96 -7.14 -21.40
CA LYS A 242 -17.20 -8.14 -22.16
C LYS A 242 -15.73 -8.10 -21.76
N SER A 243 -15.22 -9.23 -21.29
CA SER A 243 -13.87 -9.37 -20.76
C SER A 243 -13.01 -10.25 -21.64
N VAL A 244 -11.80 -9.81 -21.98
CA VAL A 244 -10.80 -10.58 -22.74
C VAL A 244 -9.44 -10.46 -22.05
N LYS A 245 -8.63 -11.51 -22.07
CA LYS A 245 -7.23 -11.42 -21.64
C LYS A 245 -6.47 -10.56 -22.63
N TRP A 246 -5.99 -9.40 -22.18
CA TRP A 246 -5.29 -8.44 -23.02
C TRP A 246 -3.80 -8.76 -23.11
N VAL A 247 -3.15 -9.00 -21.94
CA VAL A 247 -1.78 -9.49 -21.83
C VAL A 247 -1.78 -10.64 -20.84
N SER A 248 -1.11 -11.74 -21.12
CA SER A 248 -1.12 -12.92 -20.24
C SER A 248 0.14 -13.78 -20.36
N GLY A 249 0.47 -14.48 -19.28
CA GLY A 249 1.63 -15.37 -19.19
C GLY A 249 2.93 -14.63 -18.93
N LYS A 250 4.04 -15.40 -18.94
CA LYS A 250 5.36 -14.84 -18.64
C LYS A 250 5.71 -13.65 -19.53
N PRO A 251 6.32 -12.58 -18.99
CA PRO A 251 6.94 -12.52 -17.65
C PRO A 251 5.99 -12.18 -16.49
N LEU A 252 4.67 -12.00 -16.69
CA LEU A 252 3.73 -11.84 -15.58
C LEU A 252 3.66 -13.12 -14.75
N ASP A 253 3.66 -12.96 -13.40
CA ASP A 253 3.63 -14.08 -12.44
C ASP A 253 2.66 -13.85 -11.28
N ASN A 254 2.38 -12.62 -10.94
CA ASN A 254 1.34 -12.18 -10.01
C ASN A 254 1.14 -10.66 -10.14
N PRO A 255 0.48 -10.19 -11.21
CA PRO A 255 0.20 -8.76 -11.39
C PRO A 255 -0.81 -8.29 -10.32
N VAL A 256 -0.51 -7.15 -9.71
CA VAL A 256 -1.26 -6.59 -8.58
C VAL A 256 -1.66 -5.13 -8.83
N GLY A 257 -0.84 -4.13 -8.52
CA GLY A 257 -1.18 -2.72 -8.65
C GLY A 257 -1.11 -2.21 -10.09
N LEU A 258 -1.96 -1.26 -10.44
CA LEU A 258 -2.08 -0.65 -11.75
C LEU A 258 -2.12 0.87 -11.64
N ASP A 259 -1.42 1.57 -12.53
CA ASP A 259 -1.62 3.01 -12.73
C ASP A 259 -1.24 3.45 -14.16
N TRP A 260 -1.72 4.60 -14.59
CA TRP A 260 -1.44 5.13 -15.90
C TRP A 260 -0.21 6.05 -15.93
N GLN A 261 0.75 5.76 -16.80
CA GLN A 261 1.84 6.67 -17.12
C GLN A 261 1.72 7.16 -18.58
N GLY A 262 1.09 8.29 -18.75
CA GLY A 262 0.74 8.78 -20.08
C GLY A 262 -0.21 7.81 -20.82
N PRO A 263 0.17 7.26 -21.99
CA PRO A 263 -0.64 6.28 -22.70
C PRO A 263 -0.41 4.83 -22.24
N ASN A 264 0.63 4.59 -21.43
CA ASN A 264 1.03 3.25 -21.03
C ASN A 264 0.42 2.87 -19.68
N LEU A 265 -0.01 1.62 -19.56
CA LEU A 265 -0.43 1.05 -18.27
C LEU A 265 0.80 0.49 -17.54
N LEU A 266 1.06 0.99 -16.35
CA LEU A 266 2.02 0.37 -15.44
C LEU A 266 1.35 -0.78 -14.70
N VAL A 267 2.12 -1.85 -14.52
CA VAL A 267 1.71 -3.05 -13.80
C VAL A 267 2.78 -3.41 -12.80
N VAL A 268 2.43 -3.45 -11.53
CA VAL A 268 3.29 -4.01 -10.49
C VAL A 268 3.08 -5.52 -10.45
N ASP A 269 4.16 -6.27 -10.52
CA ASP A 269 4.12 -7.73 -10.35
C ASP A 269 4.91 -8.13 -9.11
N SER A 270 4.19 -8.63 -8.11
CA SER A 270 4.77 -8.85 -6.79
C SER A 270 5.68 -10.09 -6.73
N ARG A 271 5.43 -11.13 -7.52
CA ARG A 271 6.29 -12.32 -7.56
C ARG A 271 7.48 -12.13 -8.48
N ALA A 272 7.29 -11.43 -9.59
CA ALA A 272 8.41 -11.05 -10.44
C ALA A 272 9.33 -10.01 -9.78
N GLY A 273 8.86 -9.32 -8.71
CA GLY A 273 9.59 -8.23 -8.05
C GLY A 273 9.84 -7.05 -8.98
N GLN A 274 8.92 -6.78 -9.92
CA GLN A 274 9.13 -5.93 -11.07
C GLN A 274 7.94 -5.01 -11.33
N VAL A 275 8.21 -3.86 -11.95
CA VAL A 275 7.21 -3.03 -12.59
C VAL A 275 7.32 -3.21 -14.09
N PHE A 276 6.20 -3.44 -14.75
CA PHE A 276 6.10 -3.51 -16.21
C PHE A 276 5.32 -2.31 -16.75
N SER A 277 5.62 -1.93 -17.97
CA SER A 277 4.87 -0.96 -18.77
C SER A 277 4.25 -1.68 -19.96
N ILE A 278 2.94 -1.49 -20.17
CA ILE A 278 2.20 -2.05 -21.29
C ILE A 278 1.73 -0.90 -22.19
N THR A 279 2.15 -0.93 -23.45
CA THR A 279 1.74 0.04 -24.44
C THR A 279 0.31 -0.27 -24.98
N PRO A 280 -0.39 0.69 -25.64
CA PRO A 280 -1.73 0.46 -26.16
C PRO A 280 -1.87 -0.73 -27.13
N ASP A 281 -0.78 -1.10 -27.83
CA ASP A 281 -0.67 -2.27 -28.70
C ASP A 281 -0.31 -3.57 -27.96
N ALA A 282 -0.47 -3.57 -26.62
CA ALA A 282 -0.24 -4.72 -25.76
C ALA A 282 1.22 -5.20 -25.64
N LYS A 283 2.20 -4.37 -25.99
CA LYS A 283 3.62 -4.70 -25.80
C LYS A 283 4.03 -4.46 -24.36
N LEU A 284 4.41 -5.53 -23.68
CA LEU A 284 4.87 -5.51 -22.29
C LEU A 284 6.39 -5.40 -22.24
N THR A 285 6.90 -4.46 -21.44
CA THR A 285 8.34 -4.24 -21.21
C THR A 285 8.60 -3.97 -19.74
N ALA A 286 9.72 -4.48 -19.21
CA ALA A 286 10.13 -4.19 -17.84
C ALA A 286 10.58 -2.72 -17.72
N VAL A 287 10.09 -2.03 -16.69
CA VAL A 287 10.57 -0.70 -16.33
C VAL A 287 11.94 -0.86 -15.66
N LYS A 288 12.96 -0.21 -16.20
CA LYS A 288 14.31 -0.25 -15.62
C LYS A 288 14.33 0.58 -14.35
N LEU A 289 14.35 -0.08 -13.21
CA LEU A 289 14.48 0.53 -11.88
C LEU A 289 15.77 0.02 -11.24
N GLY A 290 16.60 0.92 -10.72
CA GLY A 290 17.85 0.57 -10.08
C GLY A 290 18.40 1.72 -9.23
N GLN A 291 19.43 1.42 -8.42
CA GLN A 291 20.15 2.43 -7.62
C GLN A 291 21.29 3.04 -8.40
#